data_afcd53c6698ba7532f6dd31d66288a74
#
_entry.id   afcd53c6698ba7532f6dd31d66288a74
#
_cell.length_a   1.000
_cell.length_b   1.000
_cell.length_c   1.000
_cell.angle_alpha   90.00
_cell.angle_beta   90.00
_cell.angle_gamma   90.00
#
_symmetry.space_group_name_H-M   'P 1'
#
loop_
_entity.id
_entity.type
_entity.pdbx_description
1 polymer ?
#
loop_
_entity_poly.entity_id
_entity_poly.type
_entity_poly.pdbx_seq_one_letter_code
_entity_poly.pdbx_strand_id
1 'polypeptide(L)'
;MRIVDEHVGMWLSRTIALVLRLCGMQARRSDHPTPPAPGTVSEILILKFLGMGSILQATPLLQALRSHYPGARITLLSFRENLPLADFDLGVDVFESVDASSVWRFFSSHIRTIRRLRRTRFDLLLNLEFFTNYGTLMTFALRKRFAMAFGNSAQYRAAFFHDMVSYDNAWHIREKYFSFARRLGYTAALPPLARLHVDDAPTVAARLAEQLRFTLDPAARYIMVNVNAGELAVQRRWPAEHYRTVVESLLDQPIVRCLLIGGPNDREWVDTFQASLSRPERVINLAGRTSLRQLVALMELSTVYVGNDSGALHIATCVNLPVVALFGPESPLVYGPPTSPHNRVLYRAEPCSPCLNAYTSKRSTCQDNVCLKRILPQQVLDVLDNQYLNEAAASVSGHARNGRIDGRSSR
;
A
#
# COMPACT_ATOMS: atom_id res chain seq x y z
N MET A 1 -17.74 3.23 -8.44
CA MET A 1 -16.85 2.29 -9.13
C MET A 1 -16.98 0.86 -8.61
N ARG A 2 -16.79 0.57 -7.32
CA ARG A 2 -16.81 -0.81 -6.77
C ARG A 2 -18.13 -1.56 -7.04
N ILE A 3 -19.29 -0.92 -6.84
CA ILE A 3 -20.61 -1.53 -7.11
C ILE A 3 -20.77 -1.83 -8.60
N VAL A 4 -20.33 -0.94 -9.48
CA VAL A 4 -20.37 -1.14 -10.95
C VAL A 4 -19.45 -2.30 -11.36
N ASP A 5 -18.26 -2.41 -10.79
CA ASP A 5 -17.33 -3.51 -11.07
C ASP A 5 -17.91 -4.86 -10.57
N GLU A 6 -18.55 -4.89 -9.42
CA GLU A 6 -19.13 -6.12 -8.87
C GLU A 6 -20.32 -6.65 -9.68
N HIS A 7 -21.20 -5.79 -10.14
CA HIS A 7 -22.39 -6.22 -10.90
C HIS A 7 -22.14 -6.24 -12.41
N VAL A 8 -21.79 -5.10 -12.98
CA VAL A 8 -21.60 -4.96 -14.44
C VAL A 8 -20.30 -5.64 -14.88
N GLY A 9 -19.22 -5.42 -14.17
CA GLY A 9 -17.92 -6.03 -14.47
C GLY A 9 -17.95 -7.55 -14.37
N MET A 10 -18.63 -8.10 -13.35
CA MET A 10 -18.81 -9.54 -13.20
C MET A 10 -19.68 -10.13 -14.32
N TRP A 11 -20.83 -9.50 -14.62
CA TRP A 11 -21.73 -9.97 -15.68
C TRP A 11 -21.01 -9.97 -17.04
N LEU A 12 -20.33 -8.88 -17.38
CA LEU A 12 -19.58 -8.74 -18.61
C LEU A 12 -18.44 -9.78 -18.70
N SER A 13 -17.70 -9.99 -17.63
CA SER A 13 -16.63 -11.00 -17.57
C SER A 13 -17.16 -12.41 -17.77
N ARG A 14 -18.32 -12.76 -17.17
CA ARG A 14 -18.98 -14.07 -17.35
C ARG A 14 -19.45 -14.28 -18.79
N THR A 15 -20.07 -13.25 -19.38
CA THR A 15 -20.57 -13.33 -20.78
C THR A 15 -19.39 -13.50 -21.74
N ILE A 16 -18.32 -12.70 -21.61
CA ILE A 16 -17.13 -12.85 -22.44
C ILE A 16 -16.49 -14.23 -22.23
N ALA A 17 -16.38 -14.72 -21.00
CA ALA A 17 -15.82 -16.04 -20.72
C ALA A 17 -16.64 -17.16 -21.38
N LEU A 18 -17.97 -17.04 -21.37
CA LEU A 18 -18.85 -18.00 -22.05
C LEU A 18 -18.61 -17.99 -23.57
N VAL A 19 -18.57 -16.81 -24.18
CA VAL A 19 -18.28 -16.65 -25.63
C VAL A 19 -16.91 -17.24 -25.98
N LEU A 20 -15.87 -16.95 -25.19
CA LEU A 20 -14.55 -17.52 -25.40
C LEU A 20 -14.53 -19.04 -25.31
N ARG A 21 -15.34 -19.62 -24.40
CA ARG A 21 -15.49 -21.08 -24.26
C ARG A 21 -16.17 -21.67 -25.51
N LEU A 22 -17.29 -21.08 -25.94
CA LEU A 22 -18.05 -21.55 -27.09
C LEU A 22 -17.26 -21.46 -28.40
N CYS A 23 -16.44 -20.42 -28.55
CA CYS A 23 -15.59 -20.20 -29.73
C CYS A 23 -14.23 -20.93 -29.67
N GLY A 24 -13.93 -21.66 -28.60
CA GLY A 24 -12.62 -22.32 -28.42
C GLY A 24 -11.44 -21.35 -28.29
N MET A 25 -11.72 -20.05 -28.03
CA MET A 25 -10.71 -18.98 -27.94
C MET A 25 -10.22 -18.71 -26.53
N GLN A 26 -10.37 -19.66 -25.61
CA GLN A 26 -9.83 -19.53 -24.25
C GLN A 26 -8.32 -19.40 -24.29
N ALA A 27 -7.75 -18.69 -23.29
CA ALA A 27 -6.32 -18.79 -23.03
C ALA A 27 -5.99 -20.30 -22.87
N ARG A 28 -5.13 -20.84 -23.74
CA ARG A 28 -4.80 -22.27 -23.71
C ARG A 28 -4.19 -22.57 -22.32
N ARG A 29 -4.96 -23.28 -21.50
CA ARG A 29 -4.46 -23.92 -20.30
C ARG A 29 -3.87 -25.26 -20.71
N SER A 30 -2.57 -25.39 -20.63
CA SER A 30 -1.96 -26.72 -20.50
C SER A 30 -2.05 -27.15 -19.03
N ASP A 31 -2.08 -28.43 -18.74
CA ASP A 31 -2.00 -28.94 -17.35
C ASP A 31 -0.71 -28.46 -16.66
N HIS A 32 0.30 -28.11 -17.43
CA HIS A 32 1.55 -27.51 -16.98
C HIS A 32 1.91 -26.32 -17.91
N PRO A 33 1.32 -25.12 -17.68
CA PRO A 33 1.67 -23.95 -18.48
C PRO A 33 3.13 -23.59 -18.21
N THR A 34 3.94 -23.59 -19.27
CA THR A 34 5.36 -23.20 -19.18
C THR A 34 5.46 -21.69 -19.23
N PRO A 35 5.94 -21.03 -18.14
CA PRO A 35 6.22 -19.60 -18.16
C PRO A 35 7.27 -19.26 -19.23
N PRO A 36 7.26 -18.03 -19.78
CA PRO A 36 8.29 -17.59 -20.70
C PRO A 36 9.68 -17.64 -20.03
N ALA A 37 10.67 -18.20 -20.73
CA ALA A 37 12.04 -18.26 -20.25
C ALA A 37 12.63 -16.85 -20.05
N PRO A 38 13.51 -16.61 -19.06
CA PRO A 38 14.05 -15.29 -18.77
C PRO A 38 14.60 -14.52 -19.98
N GLY A 39 15.38 -15.15 -20.82
CA GLY A 39 15.97 -14.53 -22.02
C GLY A 39 14.97 -14.22 -23.15
N THR A 40 13.69 -14.59 -23.04
CA THR A 40 12.65 -14.36 -24.07
C THR A 40 11.62 -13.31 -23.68
N VAL A 41 11.78 -12.67 -22.52
CA VAL A 41 10.87 -11.65 -22.00
C VAL A 41 11.50 -10.28 -22.12
N SER A 42 10.88 -9.41 -22.89
CA SER A 42 11.28 -8.02 -23.12
C SER A 42 10.25 -7.01 -22.60
N GLU A 43 8.97 -7.38 -22.52
CA GLU A 43 7.88 -6.50 -22.13
C GLU A 43 6.99 -7.17 -21.07
N ILE A 44 6.96 -6.59 -19.87
CA ILE A 44 6.15 -7.03 -18.74
C ILE A 44 5.11 -5.97 -18.41
N LEU A 45 3.85 -6.37 -18.27
CA LEU A 45 2.78 -5.51 -17.77
C LEU A 45 2.25 -6.05 -16.45
N ILE A 46 2.16 -5.17 -15.46
CA ILE A 46 1.60 -5.46 -14.15
C ILE A 46 0.34 -4.61 -13.96
N LEU A 47 -0.77 -5.25 -13.60
CA LEU A 47 -2.03 -4.60 -13.31
C LEU A 47 -2.24 -4.58 -11.79
N LYS A 48 -2.28 -3.37 -11.19
CA LYS A 48 -2.59 -3.17 -9.77
C LYS A 48 -3.26 -1.81 -9.57
N PHE A 49 -4.57 -1.82 -9.38
CA PHE A 49 -5.40 -0.62 -9.38
C PHE A 49 -5.67 -0.07 -7.98
N LEU A 50 -6.06 -0.93 -7.04
CA LEU A 50 -6.57 -0.52 -5.74
C LEU A 50 -5.47 -0.45 -4.69
N GLY A 51 -5.36 0.74 -4.09
CA GLY A 51 -4.61 0.99 -2.86
C GLY A 51 -3.10 1.15 -3.06
N MET A 52 -2.60 2.36 -2.83
CA MET A 52 -1.16 2.68 -2.86
C MET A 52 -0.35 1.74 -1.97
N GLY A 53 -0.82 1.46 -0.74
CA GLY A 53 -0.19 0.52 0.16
C GLY A 53 -0.05 -0.90 -0.42
N SER A 54 -1.02 -1.36 -1.23
CA SER A 54 -0.93 -2.66 -1.89
C SER A 54 0.13 -2.70 -2.98
N ILE A 55 0.38 -1.58 -3.68
CA ILE A 55 1.48 -1.46 -4.66
C ILE A 55 2.81 -1.55 -3.92
N LEU A 56 2.96 -0.83 -2.80
CA LEU A 56 4.15 -0.89 -1.96
C LEU A 56 4.42 -2.30 -1.45
N GLN A 57 3.38 -3.02 -1.03
CA GLN A 57 3.50 -4.42 -0.61
C GLN A 57 3.84 -5.38 -1.77
N ALA A 58 3.64 -4.98 -3.02
CA ALA A 58 4.03 -5.75 -4.20
C ALA A 58 5.48 -5.48 -4.66
N THR A 59 6.19 -4.51 -4.08
CA THR A 59 7.56 -4.15 -4.50
C THR A 59 8.58 -5.30 -4.41
N PRO A 60 8.49 -6.26 -3.46
CA PRO A 60 9.32 -7.45 -3.52
C PRO A 60 9.15 -8.28 -4.80
N LEU A 61 7.91 -8.39 -5.31
CA LEU A 61 7.67 -9.01 -6.62
C LEU A 61 8.31 -8.20 -7.74
N LEU A 62 8.18 -6.86 -7.73
CA LEU A 62 8.78 -5.99 -8.76
C LEU A 62 10.29 -6.15 -8.82
N GLN A 63 10.96 -6.18 -7.67
CA GLN A 63 12.40 -6.40 -7.56
C GLN A 63 12.80 -7.82 -8.04
N ALA A 64 12.02 -8.83 -7.68
CA ALA A 64 12.25 -10.20 -8.14
C ALA A 64 12.11 -10.30 -9.67
N LEU A 65 11.10 -9.63 -10.27
CA LEU A 65 10.93 -9.59 -11.72
C LEU A 65 12.09 -8.86 -12.39
N ARG A 66 12.55 -7.75 -11.84
CA ARG A 66 13.73 -7.03 -12.36
C ARG A 66 14.98 -7.91 -12.33
N SER A 67 15.20 -8.63 -11.24
CA SER A 67 16.32 -9.58 -11.11
C SER A 67 16.20 -10.77 -12.05
N HIS A 68 15.00 -11.31 -12.23
CA HIS A 68 14.75 -12.50 -13.06
C HIS A 68 14.75 -12.19 -14.56
N TYR A 69 14.32 -10.97 -14.92
CA TYR A 69 14.21 -10.45 -16.31
C TYR A 69 14.95 -9.11 -16.43
N PRO A 70 16.30 -9.08 -16.32
CA PRO A 70 17.06 -7.83 -16.21
C PRO A 70 16.93 -6.93 -17.44
N GLY A 71 16.71 -7.50 -18.63
CA GLY A 71 16.51 -6.76 -19.87
C GLY A 71 15.06 -6.37 -20.18
N ALA A 72 14.10 -6.79 -19.35
CA ALA A 72 12.70 -6.52 -19.60
C ALA A 72 12.28 -5.12 -19.19
N ARG A 73 11.44 -4.49 -19.99
CA ARG A 73 10.74 -3.25 -19.65
C ARG A 73 9.50 -3.58 -18.82
N ILE A 74 9.46 -3.11 -17.59
CA ILE A 74 8.37 -3.35 -16.64
C ILE A 74 7.44 -2.13 -16.64
N THR A 75 6.20 -2.33 -17.06
CA THR A 75 5.13 -1.33 -17.01
C THR A 75 4.15 -1.68 -15.89
N LEU A 76 3.87 -0.74 -15.00
CA LEU A 76 2.82 -0.85 -13.98
C LEU A 76 1.62 0.00 -14.41
N LEU A 77 0.46 -0.61 -14.56
CA LEU A 77 -0.81 0.08 -14.80
C LEU A 77 -1.65 0.14 -13.53
N SER A 78 -2.01 1.37 -13.13
CA SER A 78 -2.77 1.62 -11.92
C SER A 78 -3.85 2.69 -12.12
N PHE A 79 -4.56 3.07 -11.04
CA PHE A 79 -5.36 4.28 -11.05
C PHE A 79 -4.48 5.51 -10.79
N ARG A 80 -4.95 6.67 -11.31
CA ARG A 80 -4.24 7.95 -11.27
C ARG A 80 -3.87 8.40 -9.84
N GLU A 81 -4.64 8.04 -8.85
CA GLU A 81 -4.37 8.34 -7.43
C GLU A 81 -3.06 7.71 -6.93
N ASN A 82 -2.60 6.64 -7.58
CA ASN A 82 -1.34 5.97 -7.25
C ASN A 82 -0.15 6.50 -8.05
N LEU A 83 -0.38 7.40 -9.03
CA LEU A 83 0.68 7.97 -9.89
C LEU A 83 1.84 8.63 -9.12
N PRO A 84 1.62 9.27 -7.95
CA PRO A 84 2.74 9.83 -7.17
C PRO A 84 3.80 8.81 -6.74
N LEU A 85 3.50 7.51 -6.79
CA LEU A 85 4.51 6.45 -6.57
C LEU A 85 5.56 6.39 -7.70
N ALA A 86 5.28 6.93 -8.88
CA ALA A 86 6.23 6.99 -9.98
C ALA A 86 7.43 7.91 -9.69
N ASP A 87 7.34 8.77 -8.67
CA ASP A 87 8.46 9.62 -8.23
C ASP A 87 9.54 8.84 -7.44
N PHE A 88 9.29 7.54 -7.18
CA PHE A 88 10.18 6.68 -6.40
C PHE A 88 10.60 5.45 -7.21
N ASP A 89 11.81 4.96 -6.93
CA ASP A 89 12.30 3.73 -7.56
C ASP A 89 11.61 2.50 -6.94
N LEU A 90 10.62 2.00 -7.66
CA LEU A 90 9.92 0.75 -7.33
C LEU A 90 10.36 -0.45 -8.17
N GLY A 91 11.41 -0.29 -9.00
CA GLY A 91 11.83 -1.30 -9.97
C GLY A 91 10.95 -1.34 -11.24
N VAL A 92 10.22 -0.26 -11.55
CA VAL A 92 9.29 -0.12 -12.68
C VAL A 92 9.82 0.92 -13.65
N ASP A 93 9.84 0.62 -14.96
CA ASP A 93 10.32 1.57 -15.97
C ASP A 93 9.25 2.55 -16.43
N VAL A 94 7.98 2.12 -16.42
CA VAL A 94 6.84 2.92 -16.86
C VAL A 94 5.67 2.80 -15.91
N PHE A 95 5.17 3.94 -15.46
CA PHE A 95 3.95 4.01 -14.67
C PHE A 95 2.81 4.55 -15.56
N GLU A 96 1.84 3.70 -15.85
CA GLU A 96 0.66 4.04 -16.64
C GLU A 96 -0.56 4.20 -15.73
N SER A 97 -1.47 5.11 -16.08
CA SER A 97 -2.62 5.34 -15.23
C SER A 97 -3.94 5.50 -15.96
N VAL A 98 -5.02 5.11 -15.28
CA VAL A 98 -6.41 5.40 -15.66
C VAL A 98 -7.00 6.34 -14.60
N ASP A 99 -7.64 7.41 -15.05
CA ASP A 99 -8.27 8.40 -14.19
C ASP A 99 -9.69 7.92 -13.80
N ALA A 100 -9.87 7.56 -12.53
CA ALA A 100 -11.15 7.09 -11.99
C ALA A 100 -11.91 8.19 -11.21
N SER A 101 -11.49 9.46 -11.31
CA SER A 101 -12.08 10.58 -10.55
C SER A 101 -13.51 10.95 -10.99
N SER A 102 -13.88 10.64 -12.24
CA SER A 102 -15.25 10.77 -12.72
C SER A 102 -15.54 9.76 -13.83
N VAL A 103 -16.81 9.51 -14.11
CA VAL A 103 -17.25 8.55 -15.13
C VAL A 103 -16.70 8.91 -16.51
N TRP A 104 -16.79 10.16 -16.93
CA TRP A 104 -16.28 10.63 -18.21
C TRP A 104 -14.76 10.56 -18.33
N ARG A 105 -14.05 10.94 -17.27
CA ARG A 105 -12.59 10.81 -17.21
C ARG A 105 -12.16 9.35 -17.24
N PHE A 106 -12.88 8.50 -16.54
CA PHE A 106 -12.64 7.07 -16.57
C PHE A 106 -12.72 6.52 -18.00
N PHE A 107 -13.84 6.71 -18.71
CA PHE A 107 -13.99 6.19 -20.07
C PHE A 107 -12.97 6.78 -21.04
N SER A 108 -12.75 8.09 -21.02
CA SER A 108 -11.82 8.75 -21.94
C SER A 108 -10.36 8.33 -21.69
N SER A 109 -9.93 8.26 -20.44
CA SER A 109 -8.58 7.81 -20.07
C SER A 109 -8.42 6.31 -20.32
N HIS A 110 -9.43 5.50 -20.02
CA HIS A 110 -9.44 4.06 -20.26
C HIS A 110 -9.21 3.73 -21.74
N ILE A 111 -9.99 4.33 -22.64
CA ILE A 111 -9.84 4.11 -24.08
C ILE A 111 -8.44 4.55 -24.56
N ARG A 112 -7.97 5.71 -24.10
CA ARG A 112 -6.65 6.24 -24.46
C ARG A 112 -5.53 5.29 -23.99
N THR A 113 -5.61 4.82 -22.75
CA THR A 113 -4.63 3.91 -22.15
C THR A 113 -4.63 2.56 -22.85
N ILE A 114 -5.81 1.97 -23.14
CA ILE A 114 -5.90 0.73 -23.92
C ILE A 114 -5.29 0.91 -25.32
N ARG A 115 -5.63 1.99 -26.03
CA ARG A 115 -5.07 2.25 -27.37
C ARG A 115 -3.55 2.36 -27.34
N ARG A 116 -2.98 2.99 -26.32
CA ARG A 116 -1.54 3.12 -26.14
C ARG A 116 -0.90 1.76 -25.84
N LEU A 117 -1.41 1.04 -24.85
CA LEU A 117 -0.86 -0.25 -24.42
C LEU A 117 -1.03 -1.35 -25.50
N ARG A 118 -2.06 -1.28 -26.36
CA ARG A 118 -2.24 -2.22 -27.47
C ARG A 118 -1.18 -2.09 -28.59
N ARG A 119 -0.38 -1.02 -28.59
CA ARG A 119 0.77 -0.88 -29.50
C ARG A 119 1.89 -1.84 -29.13
N THR A 120 1.96 -2.23 -27.87
CA THR A 120 2.91 -3.22 -27.36
C THR A 120 2.23 -4.59 -27.24
N ARG A 121 2.95 -5.65 -27.58
CA ARG A 121 2.58 -7.03 -27.24
C ARG A 121 3.41 -7.45 -26.04
N PHE A 122 2.78 -7.58 -24.87
CA PHE A 122 3.45 -7.97 -23.67
C PHE A 122 3.79 -9.46 -23.68
N ASP A 123 5.02 -9.81 -23.36
CA ASP A 123 5.44 -11.21 -23.19
C ASP A 123 4.81 -11.80 -21.93
N LEU A 124 4.75 -10.99 -20.87
CA LEU A 124 4.20 -11.37 -19.58
C LEU A 124 3.23 -10.30 -19.07
N LEU A 125 2.02 -10.72 -18.68
CA LEU A 125 1.03 -9.88 -18.03
C LEU A 125 0.66 -10.49 -16.67
N LEU A 126 0.88 -9.74 -15.59
CA LEU A 126 0.54 -10.13 -14.23
C LEU A 126 -0.62 -9.28 -13.71
N ASN A 127 -1.77 -9.92 -13.46
CA ASN A 127 -2.92 -9.27 -12.85
C ASN A 127 -2.91 -9.53 -11.34
N LEU A 128 -2.47 -8.56 -10.57
CA LEU A 128 -2.36 -8.64 -9.12
C LEU A 128 -3.68 -8.28 -8.40
N GLU A 129 -4.76 -8.06 -9.14
CA GLU A 129 -6.07 -7.79 -8.58
C GLU A 129 -6.82 -9.08 -8.23
N PHE A 130 -7.18 -9.21 -6.97
CA PHE A 130 -7.98 -10.34 -6.49
C PHE A 130 -9.48 -10.00 -6.44
N PHE A 131 -9.80 -8.75 -6.03
CA PHE A 131 -11.17 -8.35 -5.70
C PHE A 131 -11.93 -7.65 -6.83
N THR A 132 -11.30 -7.38 -7.98
CA THR A 132 -11.93 -6.62 -9.06
C THR A 132 -12.00 -7.41 -10.36
N ASN A 133 -13.11 -7.24 -11.09
CA ASN A 133 -13.26 -7.77 -12.45
C ASN A 133 -12.60 -6.87 -13.48
N TYR A 134 -12.41 -5.60 -13.14
CA TYR A 134 -11.78 -4.60 -14.02
C TYR A 134 -10.41 -5.06 -14.52
N GLY A 135 -9.55 -5.59 -13.63
CA GLY A 135 -8.26 -6.15 -14.04
C GLY A 135 -8.38 -7.31 -15.04
N THR A 136 -9.43 -8.15 -14.91
CA THR A 136 -9.71 -9.23 -15.85
C THR A 136 -10.11 -8.71 -17.23
N LEU A 137 -11.00 -7.70 -17.28
CA LEU A 137 -11.42 -7.05 -18.51
C LEU A 137 -10.25 -6.32 -19.20
N MET A 138 -9.40 -5.63 -18.42
CA MET A 138 -8.17 -5.03 -18.94
C MET A 138 -7.23 -6.09 -19.53
N THR A 139 -7.04 -7.22 -18.83
CA THR A 139 -6.25 -8.33 -19.37
C THR A 139 -6.79 -8.84 -20.70
N PHE A 140 -8.11 -8.97 -20.83
CA PHE A 140 -8.75 -9.37 -22.09
C PHE A 140 -8.48 -8.36 -23.22
N ALA A 141 -8.59 -7.07 -22.92
CA ALA A 141 -8.45 -6.00 -23.92
C ALA A 141 -7.02 -5.83 -24.46
N LEU A 142 -5.98 -6.33 -23.78
CA LEU A 142 -4.58 -6.08 -24.10
C LEU A 142 -3.93 -7.27 -24.83
N ARG A 143 -2.90 -6.96 -25.65
CA ARG A 143 -2.13 -7.96 -26.41
C ARG A 143 -1.05 -8.56 -25.51
N LYS A 144 -1.10 -9.86 -25.29
CA LYS A 144 -0.15 -10.59 -24.43
C LYS A 144 0.16 -11.96 -25.00
N ARG A 145 1.35 -12.48 -24.64
CA ARG A 145 1.78 -13.85 -24.91
C ARG A 145 1.39 -14.79 -23.76
N PHE A 146 1.65 -14.36 -22.53
CA PHE A 146 1.36 -15.12 -21.33
C PHE A 146 0.72 -14.21 -20.27
N ALA A 147 -0.29 -14.67 -19.59
CA ALA A 147 -0.97 -13.91 -18.55
C ALA A 147 -1.21 -14.77 -17.31
N MET A 148 -0.96 -14.19 -16.13
CA MET A 148 -1.19 -14.81 -14.84
C MET A 148 -2.06 -13.93 -13.96
N ALA A 149 -2.83 -14.56 -13.07
CA ALA A 149 -3.64 -13.88 -12.06
C ALA A 149 -3.74 -14.71 -10.78
N PHE A 150 -4.28 -14.11 -9.73
CA PHE A 150 -4.74 -14.88 -8.58
C PHE A 150 -5.95 -15.75 -8.94
N GLY A 151 -5.89 -17.03 -8.52
CA GLY A 151 -7.04 -17.93 -8.50
C GLY A 151 -8.03 -17.50 -7.43
N ASN A 152 -9.31 -17.46 -7.79
CA ASN A 152 -10.41 -17.29 -6.86
C ASN A 152 -11.50 -18.29 -7.18
N SER A 153 -12.57 -18.34 -6.37
CA SER A 153 -13.74 -19.21 -6.58
C SER A 153 -14.49 -18.92 -7.88
N ALA A 154 -14.23 -17.79 -8.54
CA ALA A 154 -14.88 -17.39 -9.78
C ALA A 154 -14.23 -18.11 -10.99
N GLN A 155 -14.68 -19.30 -11.27
CA GLN A 155 -14.15 -20.17 -12.35
C GLN A 155 -14.10 -19.52 -13.73
N TYR A 156 -14.96 -18.51 -14.01
CA TYR A 156 -14.96 -17.79 -15.30
C TYR A 156 -13.66 -17.04 -15.55
N ARG A 157 -12.96 -16.57 -14.51
CA ARG A 157 -11.67 -15.87 -14.67
C ARG A 157 -10.62 -16.74 -15.34
N ALA A 158 -10.68 -18.03 -15.12
CA ALA A 158 -9.74 -18.97 -15.71
C ALA A 158 -9.69 -18.93 -17.25
N ALA A 159 -10.76 -18.47 -17.91
CA ALA A 159 -10.79 -18.34 -19.37
C ALA A 159 -9.86 -17.24 -19.92
N PHE A 160 -9.41 -16.31 -19.09
CA PHE A 160 -8.61 -15.14 -19.49
C PHE A 160 -7.11 -15.30 -19.24
N PHE A 161 -6.71 -16.30 -18.44
CA PHE A 161 -5.34 -16.45 -17.95
C PHE A 161 -4.77 -17.82 -18.31
N HIS A 162 -3.47 -17.82 -18.63
CA HIS A 162 -2.73 -19.05 -18.95
C HIS A 162 -2.40 -19.81 -17.69
N ASP A 163 -2.15 -19.10 -16.57
CA ASP A 163 -1.84 -19.68 -15.28
C ASP A 163 -2.48 -18.89 -14.13
N MET A 164 -2.74 -19.58 -13.02
CA MET A 164 -3.39 -19.00 -11.84
C MET A 164 -2.59 -19.32 -10.60
N VAL A 165 -2.29 -18.29 -9.83
CA VAL A 165 -1.58 -18.39 -8.55
C VAL A 165 -2.58 -18.51 -7.42
N SER A 166 -2.36 -19.43 -6.49
CA SER A 166 -3.22 -19.58 -5.31
C SER A 166 -3.19 -18.34 -4.42
N TYR A 167 -4.35 -17.91 -3.94
CA TYR A 167 -4.47 -16.85 -2.95
C TYR A 167 -4.71 -17.46 -1.58
N ASP A 168 -3.65 -17.72 -0.84
CA ASP A 168 -3.73 -18.26 0.51
C ASP A 168 -3.94 -17.14 1.53
N ASN A 169 -5.03 -17.20 2.31
CA ASN A 169 -5.34 -16.21 3.33
C ASN A 169 -4.42 -16.26 4.56
N ALA A 170 -3.70 -17.35 4.78
CA ALA A 170 -2.74 -17.45 5.86
C ALA A 170 -1.42 -16.71 5.57
N TRP A 171 -1.13 -16.46 4.30
CA TRP A 171 0.13 -15.82 3.91
C TRP A 171 0.05 -14.30 4.04
N HIS A 172 1.17 -13.69 4.36
CA HIS A 172 1.33 -12.25 4.29
C HIS A 172 1.14 -11.76 2.85
N ILE A 173 0.58 -10.56 2.66
CA ILE A 173 0.27 -10.03 1.33
C ILE A 173 1.50 -9.93 0.42
N ARG A 174 2.70 -9.68 0.98
CA ARG A 174 3.97 -9.69 0.25
C ARG A 174 4.28 -11.06 -0.34
N GLU A 175 4.09 -12.12 0.45
CA GLU A 175 4.28 -13.51 -0.01
C GLU A 175 3.27 -13.88 -1.09
N LYS A 176 2.02 -13.41 -0.96
CA LYS A 176 1.00 -13.62 -2.00
C LYS A 176 1.43 -13.01 -3.33
N TYR A 177 1.92 -11.76 -3.32
CA TYR A 177 2.44 -11.16 -4.56
C TYR A 177 3.71 -11.87 -5.04
N PHE A 178 4.62 -12.18 -4.14
CA PHE A 178 5.88 -12.85 -4.48
C PHE A 178 5.68 -14.26 -5.06
N SER A 179 4.56 -14.94 -4.76
CA SER A 179 4.24 -16.25 -5.33
C SER A 179 4.14 -16.26 -6.86
N PHE A 180 3.88 -15.09 -7.49
CA PHE A 180 3.99 -14.93 -8.95
C PHE A 180 5.44 -15.13 -9.42
N ALA A 181 6.42 -14.54 -8.76
CA ALA A 181 7.83 -14.72 -9.10
C ALA A 181 8.26 -16.18 -8.92
N ARG A 182 7.84 -16.82 -7.83
CA ARG A 182 8.06 -18.25 -7.60
C ARG A 182 7.51 -19.10 -8.73
N ARG A 183 6.29 -18.81 -9.15
CA ARG A 183 5.63 -19.53 -10.24
C ARG A 183 6.33 -19.33 -11.59
N LEU A 184 7.00 -18.18 -11.77
CA LEU A 184 7.84 -17.88 -12.93
C LEU A 184 9.23 -18.49 -12.89
N GLY A 185 9.58 -19.22 -11.79
CA GLY A 185 10.86 -19.88 -11.63
C GLY A 185 11.92 -19.08 -10.86
N TYR A 186 11.54 -17.98 -10.22
CA TYR A 186 12.46 -17.25 -9.35
C TYR A 186 12.71 -18.03 -8.05
N THR A 187 13.96 -18.37 -7.75
CA THR A 187 14.34 -19.25 -6.65
C THR A 187 14.95 -18.53 -5.45
N ALA A 188 15.41 -17.30 -5.61
CA ALA A 188 16.03 -16.56 -4.52
C ALA A 188 15.01 -16.15 -3.43
N ALA A 189 15.50 -15.68 -2.29
CA ALA A 189 14.67 -15.25 -1.17
C ALA A 189 13.75 -14.07 -1.55
N LEU A 190 12.68 -13.86 -0.75
CA LEU A 190 11.81 -12.71 -0.85
C LEU A 190 12.63 -11.42 -0.68
N PRO A 191 12.68 -10.52 -1.67
CA PRO A 191 13.33 -9.23 -1.52
C PRO A 191 12.66 -8.36 -0.43
N PRO A 192 13.38 -7.38 0.13
CA PRO A 192 12.77 -6.41 1.04
C PRO A 192 11.73 -5.54 0.32
N LEU A 193 10.95 -4.77 1.08
CA LEU A 193 10.13 -3.70 0.52
C LEU A 193 11.03 -2.65 -0.12
N ALA A 194 10.58 -2.04 -1.22
CA ALA A 194 11.26 -0.89 -1.79
C ALA A 194 11.30 0.25 -0.76
N ARG A 195 12.45 0.89 -0.63
CA ARG A 195 12.60 2.04 0.24
C ARG A 195 12.08 3.29 -0.46
N LEU A 196 11.16 3.99 0.19
CA LEU A 196 10.81 5.35 -0.20
C LEU A 196 11.78 6.32 0.48
N HIS A 197 12.44 7.14 -0.33
CA HIS A 197 13.46 8.08 0.14
C HIS A 197 13.40 9.39 -0.65
N VAL A 198 13.71 10.50 0.03
CA VAL A 198 13.80 11.82 -0.56
C VAL A 198 15.18 12.40 -0.21
N ASP A 199 16.10 12.48 -1.17
CA ASP A 199 17.50 12.90 -0.96
C ASP A 199 17.63 14.26 -0.24
N ASP A 200 16.69 15.18 -0.50
CA ASP A 200 16.63 16.51 0.05
C ASP A 200 15.48 16.69 1.07
N ALA A 201 15.14 15.63 1.84
CA ALA A 201 14.03 15.64 2.78
C ALA A 201 13.97 16.86 3.71
N PRO A 202 15.07 17.33 4.33
CA PRO A 202 15.03 18.53 5.15
C PRO A 202 14.59 19.79 4.37
N THR A 203 15.06 19.95 3.14
CA THR A 203 14.70 21.08 2.27
C THR A 203 13.22 21.01 1.85
N VAL A 204 12.74 19.83 1.47
CA VAL A 204 11.34 19.61 1.10
C VAL A 204 10.42 19.89 2.28
N ALA A 205 10.77 19.42 3.47
CA ALA A 205 10.02 19.64 4.69
C ALA A 205 10.02 21.13 5.10
N ALA A 206 11.16 21.82 5.00
CA ALA A 206 11.27 23.24 5.31
C ALA A 206 10.40 24.11 4.39
N ARG A 207 10.41 23.84 3.07
CA ARG A 207 9.53 24.54 2.11
C ARG A 207 8.06 24.31 2.40
N LEU A 208 7.68 23.06 2.77
CA LEU A 208 6.31 22.77 3.17
C LEU A 208 5.93 23.52 4.45
N ALA A 209 6.84 23.57 5.44
CA ALA A 209 6.62 24.29 6.68
C ALA A 209 6.38 25.79 6.43
N GLU A 210 7.17 26.40 5.56
CA GLU A 210 6.99 27.80 5.12
C GLU A 210 5.62 27.96 4.43
N GLN A 211 5.29 27.10 3.48
CA GLN A 211 4.02 27.14 2.74
C GLN A 211 2.80 27.03 3.65
N LEU A 212 2.85 26.18 4.65
CA LEU A 212 1.75 25.92 5.59
C LEU A 212 1.85 26.76 6.88
N ARG A 213 2.89 27.62 7.00
CA ARG A 213 3.12 28.55 8.11
C ARG A 213 3.27 27.86 9.47
N PHE A 214 4.06 26.79 9.51
CA PHE A 214 4.50 26.19 10.77
C PHE A 214 6.02 26.14 10.86
N THR A 215 6.55 25.95 12.06
CA THR A 215 8.00 25.89 12.27
C THR A 215 8.43 24.45 12.50
N LEU A 216 9.47 24.02 11.76
CA LEU A 216 10.19 22.79 12.05
C LEU A 216 11.29 23.10 13.07
N ASP A 217 11.18 22.47 14.24
CA ASP A 217 12.18 22.54 15.31
C ASP A 217 13.08 21.29 15.21
N PRO A 218 14.37 21.43 14.90
CA PRO A 218 15.28 20.28 14.81
C PRO A 218 15.45 19.51 16.13
N ALA A 219 15.15 20.14 17.26
CA ALA A 219 15.20 19.50 18.59
C ALA A 219 13.90 18.75 18.91
N ALA A 220 12.81 19.00 18.19
CA ALA A 220 11.53 18.37 18.44
C ALA A 220 11.50 16.90 17.99
N ARG A 221 10.73 16.09 18.74
CA ARG A 221 10.34 14.72 18.34
C ARG A 221 9.00 14.76 17.64
N TYR A 222 9.00 14.50 16.35
CA TYR A 222 7.79 14.50 15.54
C TYR A 222 7.12 13.13 15.61
N ILE A 223 5.89 13.09 16.14
CA ILE A 223 5.04 11.91 16.15
C ILE A 223 4.01 12.07 15.03
N MET A 224 4.05 11.18 14.06
CA MET A 224 3.11 11.20 12.96
C MET A 224 1.87 10.38 13.32
N VAL A 225 0.70 11.01 13.35
CA VAL A 225 -0.56 10.39 13.80
C VAL A 225 -1.55 10.32 12.66
N ASN A 226 -2.02 9.11 12.36
CA ASN A 226 -3.05 8.86 11.36
C ASN A 226 -4.36 8.43 12.03
N VAL A 227 -5.23 9.38 12.30
CA VAL A 227 -6.53 9.16 12.98
C VAL A 227 -7.60 8.55 12.07
N ASN A 228 -7.31 8.33 10.79
CA ASN A 228 -8.24 7.80 9.81
C ASN A 228 -7.80 6.43 9.28
N ALA A 229 -8.65 5.77 8.48
CA ALA A 229 -8.35 4.49 7.85
C ALA A 229 -8.82 4.45 6.38
N GLY A 230 -9.11 5.63 5.81
CA GLY A 230 -9.71 5.78 4.49
C GLY A 230 -11.19 5.34 4.45
N GLU A 231 -11.85 5.62 3.33
CA GLU A 231 -13.29 5.42 3.15
C GLU A 231 -13.70 3.95 2.94
N LEU A 232 -12.77 3.10 2.49
CA LEU A 232 -13.08 1.71 2.12
C LEU A 232 -13.52 0.84 3.30
N ALA A 233 -13.07 1.15 4.52
CA ALA A 233 -13.43 0.41 5.71
C ALA A 233 -13.28 1.30 6.95
N VAL A 234 -14.30 2.11 7.22
CA VAL A 234 -14.37 2.97 8.43
C VAL A 234 -14.26 2.16 9.74
N GLN A 235 -14.62 0.87 9.69
CA GLN A 235 -14.46 -0.06 10.82
C GLN A 235 -13.01 -0.23 11.26
N ARG A 236 -12.01 0.14 10.43
CA ARG A 236 -10.59 0.13 10.79
C ARG A 236 -10.15 1.37 11.60
N ARG A 237 -11.02 2.34 11.80
CA ARG A 237 -10.71 3.53 12.61
C ARG A 237 -10.74 3.18 14.09
N TRP A 238 -9.63 3.42 14.77
CA TRP A 238 -9.59 3.42 16.23
C TRP A 238 -10.43 4.60 16.74
N PRO A 239 -11.12 4.49 17.91
CA PRO A 239 -11.98 5.55 18.42
C PRO A 239 -11.27 6.91 18.47
N ALA A 240 -11.95 7.97 18.05
CA ALA A 240 -11.39 9.33 18.04
C ALA A 240 -11.03 9.81 19.45
N GLU A 241 -11.85 9.45 20.47
CA GLU A 241 -11.59 9.74 21.87
C GLU A 241 -10.33 9.06 22.38
N HIS A 242 -9.99 7.85 21.90
CA HIS A 242 -8.74 7.18 22.24
C HIS A 242 -7.54 7.89 21.63
N TYR A 243 -7.62 8.27 20.34
CA TYR A 243 -6.60 9.11 19.71
C TYR A 243 -6.43 10.44 20.43
N ARG A 244 -7.54 11.07 20.84
CA ARG A 244 -7.51 12.34 21.59
C ARG A 244 -6.73 12.16 22.89
N THR A 245 -7.02 11.12 23.68
CA THR A 245 -6.30 10.84 24.94
C THR A 245 -4.79 10.69 24.69
N VAL A 246 -4.40 9.95 23.64
CA VAL A 246 -2.97 9.79 23.29
C VAL A 246 -2.34 11.11 22.87
N VAL A 247 -2.98 11.86 21.99
CA VAL A 247 -2.43 13.13 21.49
C VAL A 247 -2.31 14.16 22.62
N GLU A 248 -3.34 14.30 23.47
CA GLU A 248 -3.29 15.21 24.62
C GLU A 248 -2.13 14.89 25.59
N SER A 249 -1.94 13.60 25.91
CA SER A 249 -0.80 13.16 26.72
C SER A 249 0.54 13.46 26.06
N LEU A 250 0.67 13.27 24.75
CA LEU A 250 1.88 13.62 23.99
C LEU A 250 2.16 15.12 24.00
N LEU A 251 1.12 15.95 23.95
CA LEU A 251 1.27 17.41 23.99
C LEU A 251 1.71 17.93 25.36
N ASP A 252 1.63 17.15 26.43
CA ASP A 252 2.20 17.51 27.75
C ASP A 252 3.74 17.47 27.73
N GLN A 253 4.34 16.76 26.78
CA GLN A 253 5.80 16.71 26.61
C GLN A 253 6.29 17.89 25.76
N PRO A 254 7.13 18.81 26.29
CA PRO A 254 7.53 20.04 25.57
C PRO A 254 8.26 19.77 24.25
N ILE A 255 9.02 18.69 24.18
CA ILE A 255 9.84 18.31 23.01
C ILE A 255 8.99 17.63 21.91
N VAL A 256 7.78 17.18 22.20
CA VAL A 256 6.95 16.45 21.22
C VAL A 256 6.11 17.39 20.38
N ARG A 257 6.00 17.07 19.10
CA ARG A 257 5.11 17.71 18.12
C ARG A 257 4.31 16.64 17.41
N CYS A 258 3.01 16.76 17.37
CA CYS A 258 2.12 15.84 16.66
C CYS A 258 1.84 16.36 15.24
N LEU A 259 2.05 15.50 14.24
CA LEU A 259 1.71 15.74 12.84
C LEU A 259 0.50 14.87 12.48
N LEU A 260 -0.68 15.47 12.29
CA LEU A 260 -1.86 14.74 11.82
C LEU A 260 -1.80 14.61 10.30
N ILE A 261 -2.00 13.40 9.80
CA ILE A 261 -1.95 13.09 8.37
C ILE A 261 -3.25 12.46 7.88
N GLY A 262 -3.47 12.58 6.57
CA GLY A 262 -4.61 12.02 5.87
C GLY A 262 -4.61 12.42 4.40
N GLY A 263 -5.37 11.72 3.57
CA GLY A 263 -5.62 12.10 2.18
C GLY A 263 -6.56 13.32 2.08
N PRO A 264 -6.79 13.82 0.85
CA PRO A 264 -7.72 14.94 0.63
C PRO A 264 -9.14 14.67 1.16
N ASN A 265 -9.63 13.42 1.04
CA ASN A 265 -10.96 13.02 1.50
C ASN A 265 -11.04 12.87 3.02
N ASP A 266 -9.90 12.78 3.71
CA ASP A 266 -9.87 12.67 5.18
C ASP A 266 -9.84 14.04 5.87
N ARG A 267 -9.68 15.13 5.10
CA ARG A 267 -9.41 16.46 5.63
C ARG A 267 -10.45 16.93 6.64
N GLU A 268 -11.73 16.87 6.30
CA GLU A 268 -12.83 17.29 7.19
C GLU A 268 -12.83 16.50 8.51
N TRP A 269 -12.60 15.19 8.43
CA TRP A 269 -12.48 14.33 9.61
C TRP A 269 -11.32 14.75 10.50
N VAL A 270 -10.14 14.99 9.91
CA VAL A 270 -8.94 15.37 10.67
C VAL A 270 -9.03 16.79 11.21
N ASP A 271 -9.65 17.74 10.47
CA ASP A 271 -9.93 19.11 10.94
C ASP A 271 -10.88 19.07 12.16
N THR A 272 -11.94 18.25 12.12
CA THR A 272 -12.87 18.03 13.23
C THR A 272 -12.15 17.42 14.45
N PHE A 273 -11.29 16.42 14.22
CA PHE A 273 -10.49 15.82 15.27
C PHE A 273 -9.55 16.86 15.92
N GLN A 274 -8.82 17.64 15.13
CA GLN A 274 -7.93 18.69 15.65
C GLN A 274 -8.70 19.72 16.49
N ALA A 275 -9.87 20.15 16.03
CA ALA A 275 -10.72 21.11 16.76
C ALA A 275 -11.23 20.56 18.10
N SER A 276 -11.26 19.23 18.28
CA SER A 276 -11.69 18.58 19.54
C SER A 276 -10.59 18.52 20.61
N LEU A 277 -9.34 18.88 20.28
CA LEU A 277 -8.21 18.90 21.20
C LEU A 277 -8.26 20.13 22.10
N SER A 278 -7.67 20.02 23.29
CA SER A 278 -7.57 21.15 24.24
C SER A 278 -6.58 22.22 23.77
N ARG A 279 -5.59 21.83 22.96
CA ARG A 279 -4.50 22.68 22.44
C ARG A 279 -4.31 22.46 20.95
N PRO A 280 -5.32 22.75 20.09
CA PRO A 280 -5.30 22.44 18.66
C PRO A 280 -4.17 23.14 17.91
N GLU A 281 -3.72 24.32 18.39
CA GLU A 281 -2.61 25.10 17.82
C GLU A 281 -1.24 24.42 17.99
N ARG A 282 -1.10 23.47 18.90
CA ARG A 282 0.14 22.71 19.11
C ARG A 282 0.28 21.49 18.21
N VAL A 283 -0.72 21.24 17.38
CA VAL A 283 -0.77 20.12 16.45
C VAL A 283 -0.73 20.63 15.02
N ILE A 284 0.15 20.07 14.22
CA ILE A 284 0.29 20.41 12.81
C ILE A 284 -0.59 19.49 11.98
N ASN A 285 -1.64 20.04 11.37
CA ASN A 285 -2.56 19.27 10.53
C ASN A 285 -2.12 19.34 9.06
N LEU A 286 -1.74 18.22 8.53
CA LEU A 286 -1.22 18.02 7.17
C LEU A 286 -2.22 17.26 6.26
N ALA A 287 -3.40 16.90 6.76
CA ALA A 287 -4.40 16.12 6.02
C ALA A 287 -4.83 16.85 4.74
N GLY A 288 -4.65 16.19 3.59
CA GLY A 288 -4.96 16.75 2.27
C GLY A 288 -4.11 17.96 1.87
N ARG A 289 -2.99 18.20 2.56
CA ARG A 289 -2.10 19.37 2.34
C ARG A 289 -0.70 18.98 1.91
N THR A 290 -0.42 17.68 1.73
CA THR A 290 0.89 17.17 1.34
C THR A 290 0.81 16.35 0.07
N SER A 291 1.81 16.48 -0.80
CA SER A 291 2.12 15.48 -1.81
C SER A 291 2.76 14.25 -1.16
N LEU A 292 2.82 13.12 -1.89
CA LEU A 292 3.50 11.92 -1.38
C LEU A 292 4.98 12.18 -1.06
N ARG A 293 5.69 12.93 -1.92
CA ARG A 293 7.10 13.31 -1.70
C ARG A 293 7.27 14.13 -0.42
N GLN A 294 6.37 15.09 -0.16
CA GLN A 294 6.39 15.88 1.08
C GLN A 294 6.08 15.04 2.31
N LEU A 295 5.11 14.11 2.19
CA LEU A 295 4.78 13.17 3.27
C LEU A 295 5.97 12.26 3.61
N VAL A 296 6.64 11.69 2.61
CA VAL A 296 7.85 10.87 2.78
C VAL A 296 8.96 11.67 3.45
N ALA A 297 9.21 12.90 2.99
CA ALA A 297 10.23 13.77 3.60
C ALA A 297 9.96 14.05 5.08
N LEU A 298 8.69 14.31 5.46
CA LEU A 298 8.33 14.49 6.87
C LEU A 298 8.41 13.19 7.67
N MET A 299 8.08 12.04 7.05
CA MET A 299 8.23 10.72 7.69
C MET A 299 9.70 10.42 8.01
N GLU A 300 10.64 10.79 7.12
CA GLU A 300 12.08 10.63 7.36
C GLU A 300 12.62 11.48 8.52
N LEU A 301 11.96 12.59 8.81
CA LEU A 301 12.28 13.47 9.94
C LEU A 301 11.51 13.11 11.22
N SER A 302 10.56 12.21 11.14
CA SER A 302 9.71 11.83 12.27
C SER A 302 10.35 10.73 13.12
N THR A 303 9.94 10.65 14.39
CA THR A 303 10.42 9.67 15.36
C THR A 303 9.66 8.35 15.24
N VAL A 304 8.33 8.43 15.12
CA VAL A 304 7.44 7.26 15.06
C VAL A 304 6.13 7.62 14.36
N TYR A 305 5.53 6.64 13.71
CA TYR A 305 4.19 6.68 13.17
C TYR A 305 3.22 5.93 14.10
N VAL A 306 2.07 6.52 14.37
CA VAL A 306 0.96 5.88 15.11
C VAL A 306 -0.28 5.91 14.23
N GLY A 307 -0.92 4.77 14.01
CA GLY A 307 -2.12 4.77 13.19
C GLY A 307 -2.72 3.39 12.91
N ASN A 308 -3.86 3.43 12.24
CA ASN A 308 -4.61 2.25 11.84
C ASN A 308 -3.95 1.52 10.67
N ASP A 309 -4.40 0.28 10.39
CA ASP A 309 -4.15 -0.40 9.12
C ASP A 309 -4.65 0.45 7.94
N SER A 310 -3.72 1.06 7.23
CA SER A 310 -4.00 2.03 6.15
C SER A 310 -2.84 2.14 5.16
N GLY A 311 -3.06 2.86 4.05
CA GLY A 311 -2.00 3.16 3.10
C GLY A 311 -0.81 3.90 3.72
N ALA A 312 -1.06 4.80 4.66
CA ALA A 312 -0.02 5.56 5.35
C ALA A 312 0.91 4.68 6.22
N LEU A 313 0.38 3.63 6.86
CA LEU A 313 1.17 2.63 7.56
C LEU A 313 2.21 1.97 6.62
N HIS A 314 1.78 1.61 5.42
CA HIS A 314 2.68 0.97 4.45
C HIS A 314 3.72 1.95 3.89
N ILE A 315 3.37 3.23 3.72
CA ILE A 315 4.33 4.29 3.36
C ILE A 315 5.37 4.43 4.48
N ALA A 316 4.95 4.58 5.74
CA ALA A 316 5.84 4.69 6.89
C ALA A 316 6.80 3.49 6.97
N THR A 317 6.30 2.28 6.71
CA THR A 317 7.11 1.06 6.66
C THR A 317 8.18 1.12 5.55
N CYS A 318 7.82 1.61 4.36
CA CYS A 318 8.76 1.76 3.24
C CYS A 318 9.78 2.88 3.44
N VAL A 319 9.49 3.85 4.29
CA VAL A 319 10.42 4.90 4.74
C VAL A 319 11.38 4.38 5.82
N ASN A 320 11.13 3.21 6.41
CA ASN A 320 11.77 2.68 7.62
C ASN A 320 11.49 3.55 8.88
N LEU A 321 10.38 4.27 8.90
CA LEU A 321 9.91 4.95 10.10
C LEU A 321 9.39 3.89 11.08
N PRO A 322 9.82 3.90 12.36
CA PRO A 322 9.19 3.06 13.39
C PRO A 322 7.68 3.24 13.44
N VAL A 323 6.93 2.15 13.66
CA VAL A 323 5.47 2.22 13.64
C VAL A 323 4.83 1.58 14.87
N VAL A 324 3.79 2.23 15.37
CA VAL A 324 2.79 1.66 16.29
C VAL A 324 1.49 1.50 15.51
N ALA A 325 1.23 0.28 15.08
CA ALA A 325 0.14 -0.05 14.18
C ALA A 325 -1.05 -0.66 14.92
N LEU A 326 -2.24 -0.12 14.72
CA LEU A 326 -3.48 -0.55 15.35
C LEU A 326 -4.27 -1.42 14.38
N PHE A 327 -4.46 -2.68 14.76
CA PHE A 327 -5.18 -3.66 13.97
C PHE A 327 -6.43 -4.14 14.71
N GLY A 328 -7.48 -4.41 13.96
CA GLY A 328 -8.72 -4.93 14.50
C GLY A 328 -9.45 -5.80 13.49
N PRO A 329 -10.24 -5.23 12.56
CA PRO A 329 -11.03 -6.01 11.61
C PRO A 329 -10.19 -6.68 10.50
N GLU A 330 -8.96 -6.25 10.27
CA GLU A 330 -7.96 -6.89 9.40
C GLU A 330 -6.92 -7.64 10.21
N SER A 331 -6.33 -8.66 9.61
CA SER A 331 -5.27 -9.46 10.25
C SER A 331 -3.89 -8.83 10.13
N PRO A 332 -3.18 -8.61 11.23
CA PRO A 332 -1.79 -8.17 11.16
C PRO A 332 -0.84 -9.23 10.57
N LEU A 333 -1.20 -10.52 10.61
CA LEU A 333 -0.44 -11.57 9.94
C LEU A 333 -0.45 -11.39 8.41
N VAL A 334 -1.52 -10.79 7.87
CA VAL A 334 -1.67 -10.57 6.42
C VAL A 334 -1.14 -9.20 5.99
N TYR A 335 -1.40 -8.15 6.77
CA TYR A 335 -1.12 -6.76 6.37
C TYR A 335 -0.19 -6.01 7.32
N GLY A 336 0.30 -6.66 8.38
CA GLY A 336 1.16 -6.00 9.36
C GLY A 336 2.49 -5.49 8.78
N PRO A 337 3.15 -4.58 9.47
CA PRO A 337 4.51 -4.16 9.12
C PRO A 337 5.47 -5.35 9.23
N PRO A 338 6.66 -5.30 8.57
CA PRO A 338 7.70 -6.29 8.76
C PRO A 338 8.05 -6.44 10.24
N THR A 339 8.35 -7.66 10.66
CA THR A 339 8.88 -7.91 12.00
C THR A 339 10.19 -7.15 12.19
N SER A 340 10.22 -6.28 13.17
CA SER A 340 11.37 -5.43 13.50
C SER A 340 11.30 -5.07 14.99
N PRO A 341 12.44 -4.89 15.68
CA PRO A 341 12.45 -4.37 17.05
C PRO A 341 11.83 -2.97 17.16
N HIS A 342 11.75 -2.25 16.02
CA HIS A 342 11.21 -0.88 15.95
C HIS A 342 9.74 -0.81 15.52
N ASN A 343 9.09 -1.94 15.25
CA ASN A 343 7.68 -1.96 14.88
C ASN A 343 6.86 -2.63 15.98
N ARG A 344 5.73 -2.02 16.31
CA ARG A 344 4.78 -2.57 17.29
C ARG A 344 3.40 -2.67 16.65
N VAL A 345 2.76 -3.80 16.87
CA VAL A 345 1.39 -4.05 16.44
C VAL A 345 0.55 -4.31 17.66
N LEU A 346 -0.46 -3.47 17.85
CA LEU A 346 -1.49 -3.67 18.85
C LEU A 346 -2.71 -4.28 18.17
N TYR A 347 -3.07 -5.48 18.59
CA TYR A 347 -4.16 -6.27 18.00
C TYR A 347 -4.89 -7.06 19.09
N ARG A 348 -6.22 -6.92 19.11
CA ARG A 348 -7.10 -7.77 19.91
C ARG A 348 -7.80 -8.77 19.00
N ALA A 349 -7.46 -10.04 19.18
CA ALA A 349 -8.08 -11.15 18.45
C ALA A 349 -9.45 -11.46 19.05
N GLU A 350 -10.44 -10.66 18.73
CA GLU A 350 -11.83 -10.93 19.10
C GLU A 350 -12.38 -12.12 18.30
N PRO A 351 -13.37 -12.85 18.79
CA PRO A 351 -13.93 -14.00 18.07
C PRO A 351 -14.44 -13.69 16.65
N CYS A 352 -14.86 -12.44 16.39
CA CYS A 352 -15.30 -11.96 15.08
C CYS A 352 -14.14 -11.38 14.22
N SER A 353 -12.92 -11.30 14.74
CA SER A 353 -11.77 -10.72 14.04
C SER A 353 -10.80 -11.81 13.58
N PRO A 354 -10.26 -11.70 12.34
CA PRO A 354 -10.45 -10.63 11.34
C PRO A 354 -11.74 -10.83 10.52
N CYS A 355 -12.60 -9.82 10.46
CA CYS A 355 -13.84 -9.85 9.68
C CYS A 355 -13.69 -9.24 8.27
N LEU A 356 -12.65 -8.43 8.04
CA LEU A 356 -12.27 -7.93 6.72
C LEU A 356 -11.20 -8.84 6.11
N ASN A 357 -11.60 -9.73 5.22
CA ASN A 357 -10.70 -10.69 4.59
C ASN A 357 -11.07 -10.91 3.11
N ALA A 358 -10.36 -11.81 2.44
CA ALA A 358 -10.58 -12.10 1.04
C ALA A 358 -11.97 -12.72 0.76
N TYR A 359 -12.48 -13.55 1.66
CA TYR A 359 -13.78 -14.21 1.49
C TYR A 359 -14.94 -13.24 1.62
N THR A 360 -14.82 -12.23 2.46
CA THR A 360 -15.82 -11.16 2.60
C THR A 360 -15.66 -10.05 1.56
N SER A 361 -14.73 -10.21 0.60
CA SER A 361 -14.35 -9.15 -0.35
C SER A 361 -14.02 -7.84 0.36
N LYS A 362 -13.43 -7.94 1.57
CA LYS A 362 -13.14 -6.80 2.47
C LYS A 362 -14.37 -5.97 2.81
N ARG A 363 -15.50 -6.63 3.03
CA ARG A 363 -16.74 -6.03 3.54
C ARG A 363 -17.03 -6.52 4.93
N SER A 364 -17.57 -5.66 5.76
CA SER A 364 -18.02 -6.00 7.10
C SER A 364 -19.36 -5.31 7.37
N THR A 365 -20.26 -6.01 8.01
CA THR A 365 -21.52 -5.47 8.55
C THR A 365 -21.36 -4.95 9.98
N CYS A 366 -20.11 -4.91 10.48
CA CYS A 366 -19.78 -4.48 11.83
C CYS A 366 -20.25 -3.04 12.08
N GLN A 367 -21.10 -2.88 13.10
CA GLN A 367 -21.55 -1.57 13.59
C GLN A 367 -20.75 -1.11 14.82
N ASP A 368 -20.04 -2.06 15.47
CA ASP A 368 -19.27 -1.81 16.67
C ASP A 368 -17.92 -2.54 16.59
N ASN A 369 -16.86 -1.79 16.32
CA ASN A 369 -15.52 -2.34 16.17
C ASN A 369 -14.82 -2.58 17.53
N VAL A 370 -15.42 -3.42 18.38
CA VAL A 370 -14.93 -3.75 19.73
C VAL A 370 -13.46 -4.19 19.74
N CYS A 371 -12.98 -4.84 18.67
CA CYS A 371 -11.60 -5.25 18.50
C CYS A 371 -10.62 -4.06 18.56
N LEU A 372 -11.00 -2.88 18.07
CA LEU A 372 -10.23 -1.65 18.19
C LEU A 372 -10.54 -0.92 19.51
N LYS A 373 -11.80 -0.83 19.91
CA LYS A 373 -12.18 -0.19 21.18
C LYS A 373 -11.47 -0.78 22.40
N ARG A 374 -11.14 -2.07 22.38
CA ARG A 374 -10.41 -2.76 23.45
C ARG A 374 -8.89 -2.57 23.42
N ILE A 375 -8.36 -1.90 22.40
CA ILE A 375 -7.00 -1.37 22.44
C ILE A 375 -7.09 -0.04 23.22
N LEU A 376 -6.57 -0.01 24.44
CA LEU A 376 -6.70 1.16 25.32
C LEU A 376 -5.61 2.20 24.99
N PRO A 377 -5.88 3.51 25.15
CA PRO A 377 -4.90 4.57 24.99
C PRO A 377 -3.60 4.33 25.76
N GLN A 378 -3.71 3.83 27.00
CA GLN A 378 -2.54 3.54 27.84
C GLN A 378 -1.58 2.54 27.18
N GLN A 379 -2.07 1.52 26.49
CA GLN A 379 -1.22 0.55 25.79
C GLN A 379 -0.39 1.21 24.68
N VAL A 380 -0.94 2.21 24.00
CA VAL A 380 -0.24 3.00 22.98
C VAL A 380 0.80 3.90 23.64
N LEU A 381 0.44 4.59 24.72
CA LEU A 381 1.34 5.47 25.48
C LEU A 381 2.51 4.67 26.09
N ASP A 382 2.26 3.52 26.69
CA ASP A 382 3.31 2.66 27.26
C ASP A 382 4.34 2.24 26.18
N VAL A 383 3.87 1.96 24.95
CA VAL A 383 4.76 1.65 23.82
C VAL A 383 5.56 2.88 23.39
N LEU A 384 4.91 4.04 23.31
CA LEU A 384 5.56 5.28 22.89
C LEU A 384 6.63 5.72 23.88
N ASP A 385 6.30 5.72 25.17
CA ASP A 385 7.22 6.13 26.24
C ASP A 385 8.41 5.18 26.37
N ASN A 386 8.17 3.88 26.42
CA ASN A 386 9.22 2.89 26.65
C ASN A 386 10.17 2.71 25.45
N GLN A 387 9.74 3.01 24.23
CA GLN A 387 10.53 2.68 23.04
C GLN A 387 11.01 3.88 22.23
N TYR A 388 10.28 5.01 22.28
CA TYR A 388 10.54 6.12 21.37
C TYR A 388 10.74 7.46 22.06
N LEU A 389 10.23 7.65 23.27
CA LEU A 389 10.22 8.94 23.94
C LEU A 389 11.19 9.04 25.14
N ASN A 390 11.54 7.93 25.79
CA ASN A 390 12.56 7.94 26.84
C ASN A 390 13.96 8.18 26.29
N GLU A 391 14.79 8.96 27.00
CA GLU A 391 16.15 9.33 26.61
C GLU A 391 17.07 8.12 26.39
N ALA A 392 16.88 7.02 27.14
CA ALA A 392 17.61 5.77 26.96
C ALA A 392 17.34 5.09 25.61
N ALA A 393 16.16 5.25 25.02
CA ALA A 393 15.82 4.72 23.70
C ALA A 393 16.43 5.54 22.55
N ALA A 394 16.73 6.81 22.77
CA ALA A 394 17.33 7.70 21.77
C ALA A 394 18.76 7.27 21.39
N SER A 395 19.53 6.68 22.31
CA SER A 395 20.91 6.21 22.06
C SER A 395 20.96 5.00 21.12
N VAL A 396 19.93 4.13 21.14
CA VAL A 396 19.85 2.92 20.29
C VAL A 396 19.42 3.28 18.85
N SER A 397 18.53 4.27 18.69
CA SER A 397 18.06 4.71 17.38
C SER A 397 19.07 5.60 16.63
N GLY A 398 19.93 6.31 17.32
CA GLY A 398 20.98 7.15 16.75
C GLY A 398 22.08 6.37 16.02
N HIS A 399 22.39 5.16 16.46
CA HIS A 399 23.40 4.30 15.83
C HIS A 399 22.94 3.66 14.50
N ALA A 400 21.64 3.46 14.32
CA ALA A 400 21.09 2.92 13.07
C ALA A 400 21.03 3.94 11.92
N ARG A 401 21.13 5.25 12.22
CA ARG A 401 21.10 6.34 11.20
C ARG A 401 22.47 6.65 10.59
N ASN A 402 23.59 6.22 11.20
CA ASN A 402 24.96 6.58 10.79
C ASN A 402 25.73 5.44 10.09
N GLY A 403 25.08 4.44 9.54
CA GLY A 403 25.72 3.47 8.64
C GLY A 403 26.12 4.14 7.31
N ARG A 404 27.06 5.09 7.34
CA ARG A 404 27.82 5.51 6.16
C ARG A 404 28.65 4.33 5.69
N ILE A 405 28.36 3.87 4.50
CA ILE A 405 29.26 3.03 3.72
C ILE A 405 30.45 3.88 3.34
N ASP A 406 31.53 3.82 4.12
CA ASP A 406 32.84 4.30 3.69
C ASP A 406 33.37 3.32 2.63
N GLY A 407 33.04 3.61 1.39
CA GLY A 407 33.71 3.03 0.24
C GLY A 407 35.05 3.70 0.04
N ARG A 408 36.09 3.25 0.73
CA ARG A 408 37.47 3.49 0.30
C ARG A 408 38.01 2.24 -0.35
N SER A 409 38.11 2.33 -1.66
CA SER A 409 39.04 1.61 -2.53
C SER A 409 40.45 1.70 -1.98
N SER A 410 41.15 0.56 -1.91
CA SER A 410 42.63 0.55 -1.99
C SER A 410 43.10 -0.76 -2.65
N ARG A 411 43.63 -0.55 -3.82
CA ARG A 411 44.63 -1.33 -4.59
C ARG A 411 44.22 -2.70 -5.13
#